data_1737aa46375bf65b9505ff29482f504c
#
_entry.id   1737aa46375bf65b9505ff29482f504c
#
_cell.length_a   1.000
_cell.length_b   1.000
_cell.length_c   1.000
_cell.angle_alpha   90.00
_cell.angle_beta   90.00
_cell.angle_gamma   90.00
#
_symmetry.space_group_name_H-M   'P 1'
#
loop_
_entity.id
_entity.type
_entity.pdbx_description
1 polymer ?
#
loop_
_entity_poly.entity_id
_entity_poly.type
_entity_poly.pdbx_seq_one_letter_code
_entity_poly.pdbx_strand_id
1 'polypeptide(L)'
;MKKISIFLFLFVSTLANAQSFTLSGKVVDENKNPLAGASLLVKEIKKGASTNFEGNFSFNLEKGTYTVEVSFLGYNTFLEKITLSKDEEYVIELQTGTTVLEEVLVSAVRVNTDVPMTFSNLSKKEIAKRNLGQDIPILLNYMPSVVSSSDAGAGVGYTYMYVRGSNGERINVTVNGIPYNDPESHGTFWVNLSDFASSTENLQLQRGVGTSTNGSGAFGASLNILTDAVSEEAFGEISNSFGSFNTRKHTVKFSTGKINDHIEIAGRLSNISSDGYVDRAFTDLKSYYLQGSYTDKNTLIKAVTFGGKEQTYQAWAGLTADQLAEDRRQNPYTYDNETDNYEQNHYQLHWNEKLNDNWSTNLAXXXXXXXXXXXRF
;
A
#
# COMPACT_ATOMS: atom_id res chain seq x y z
N MET A 1 -10.18 35.48 61.65
CA MET A 1 -8.99 35.49 60.81
C MET A 1 -8.18 34.23 61.11
N LYS A 2 -8.78 33.10 60.88
CA LYS A 2 -8.10 31.80 60.98
C LYS A 2 -8.79 30.93 59.95
N LYS A 3 -8.08 30.50 59.01
CA LYS A 3 -8.39 29.43 58.05
C LYS A 3 -7.98 29.76 56.59
N ILE A 4 -6.91 30.53 56.39
CA ILE A 4 -6.37 30.72 55.03
C ILE A 4 -4.97 30.03 54.86
N SER A 5 -4.45 29.42 55.94
CA SER A 5 -3.08 28.87 55.89
C SER A 5 -2.99 27.40 55.48
N ILE A 6 -4.10 26.72 55.21
CA ILE A 6 -4.06 25.28 54.94
C ILE A 6 -4.11 24.97 53.41
N PHE A 7 -4.41 25.95 52.59
CA PHE A 7 -4.55 25.72 51.16
C PHE A 7 -3.27 25.96 50.34
N LEU A 8 -2.22 26.43 51.00
CA LEU A 8 -0.99 26.72 50.25
C LEU A 8 0.01 25.55 50.31
N PHE A 9 -0.30 24.47 51.00
CA PHE A 9 0.62 23.34 51.15
C PHE A 9 0.31 22.17 50.23
N LEU A 10 -0.74 22.29 49.43
CA LEU A 10 -1.12 21.18 48.53
C LEU A 10 -0.82 21.45 47.09
N PHE A 11 -0.05 22.49 46.78
CA PHE A 11 0.34 22.81 45.40
C PHE A 11 1.84 22.64 45.18
N VAL A 12 2.54 21.92 46.07
CA VAL A 12 3.84 21.34 45.70
C VAL A 12 3.52 19.97 45.12
N SER A 13 2.71 19.99 44.09
CA SER A 13 2.52 18.80 43.28
C SER A 13 3.82 18.53 42.54
N THR A 14 4.44 17.50 42.89
CA THR A 14 5.31 16.62 42.15
C THR A 14 5.54 17.10 40.73
N LEU A 15 6.55 17.89 40.52
CA LEU A 15 7.25 17.93 39.26
C LEU A 15 7.93 16.55 39.16
N ALA A 16 7.14 15.57 38.83
CA ALA A 16 7.67 14.29 38.41
C ALA A 16 8.40 14.57 37.10
N ASN A 17 9.68 14.83 37.21
CA ASN A 17 10.53 14.84 36.04
C ASN A 17 10.48 13.44 35.45
N ALA A 18 9.66 13.27 34.44
CA ALA A 18 9.67 12.03 33.67
C ALA A 18 11.05 11.93 33.04
N GLN A 19 11.89 11.14 33.67
CA GLN A 19 13.25 10.94 33.21
C GLN A 19 13.19 10.17 31.88
N SER A 20 13.65 10.81 30.82
CA SER A 20 13.67 10.20 29.50
C SER A 20 15.06 9.65 29.18
N PHE A 21 15.08 8.57 28.45
CA PHE A 21 16.29 7.88 28.02
C PHE A 21 16.26 7.66 26.51
N THR A 22 17.44 7.52 25.93
CA THR A 22 17.59 7.26 24.50
C THR A 22 17.72 5.76 24.27
N LEU A 23 16.83 5.21 23.47
CA LEU A 23 16.94 3.86 22.92
C LEU A 23 17.39 4.02 21.47
N SER A 24 18.60 3.61 21.16
CA SER A 24 19.18 3.78 19.83
C SER A 24 19.84 2.50 19.36
N GLY A 25 20.21 2.47 18.10
CA GLY A 25 20.94 1.33 17.58
C GLY A 25 20.97 1.26 16.08
N LYS A 26 21.26 0.07 15.61
CA LYS A 26 21.42 -0.23 14.20
C LYS A 26 20.67 -1.51 13.85
N VAL A 27 20.02 -1.50 12.69
CA VAL A 27 19.36 -2.69 12.14
C VAL A 27 20.20 -3.20 10.97
N VAL A 28 20.60 -4.47 11.04
CA VAL A 28 21.46 -5.11 10.05
C VAL A 28 20.87 -6.43 9.60
N ASP A 29 21.36 -6.94 8.47
CA ASP A 29 21.06 -8.29 8.01
C ASP A 29 22.01 -9.31 8.62
N GLU A 30 21.86 -10.58 8.21
CA GLU A 30 22.67 -11.72 8.68
C GLU A 30 24.18 -11.53 8.36
N ASN A 31 24.48 -10.74 7.33
CA ASN A 31 25.84 -10.45 6.90
C ASN A 31 26.38 -9.15 7.46
N LYS A 32 25.64 -8.57 8.43
CA LYS A 32 26.00 -7.31 9.12
C LYS A 32 25.87 -6.08 8.21
N ASN A 33 25.23 -6.19 7.07
CA ASN A 33 24.96 -5.03 6.20
C ASN A 33 23.82 -4.21 6.78
N PRO A 34 23.92 -2.87 6.77
CA PRO A 34 22.86 -2.03 7.32
C PRO A 34 21.59 -2.11 6.46
N LEU A 35 20.43 -2.11 7.12
CA LEU A 35 19.14 -2.10 6.47
C LEU A 35 18.51 -0.72 6.57
N ALA A 36 18.58 0.04 5.48
CA ALA A 36 18.02 1.38 5.37
C ALA A 36 16.51 1.27 5.12
N GLY A 37 15.73 2.04 5.88
CA GLY A 37 14.28 2.06 5.72
C GLY A 37 13.55 0.95 6.46
N ALA A 38 14.21 0.24 7.35
CA ALA A 38 13.53 -0.72 8.23
C ALA A 38 12.59 0.04 9.17
N SER A 39 11.40 -0.48 9.39
CA SER A 39 10.39 0.13 10.25
C SER A 39 10.52 -0.39 11.68
N LEU A 40 10.51 0.54 12.63
CA LEU A 40 10.51 0.20 14.05
C LEU A 40 9.23 0.75 14.69
N LEU A 41 8.64 -0.02 15.58
CA LEU A 41 7.43 0.39 16.30
C LEU A 41 7.58 0.02 17.77
N VAL A 42 7.41 1.01 18.66
CA VAL A 42 7.28 0.80 20.10
C VAL A 42 5.79 0.62 20.36
N LYS A 43 5.37 -0.61 20.62
CA LYS A 43 3.95 -1.00 20.56
C LYS A 43 3.09 -0.32 21.64
N GLU A 44 3.58 -0.21 22.85
CA GLU A 44 2.80 0.32 23.98
C GLU A 44 2.37 1.77 23.79
N ILE A 45 3.21 2.57 23.12
CA ILE A 45 2.94 3.99 22.90
C ILE A 45 2.73 4.32 21.41
N LYS A 46 2.72 3.31 20.56
CA LYS A 46 2.50 3.43 19.11
C LYS A 46 3.45 4.45 18.45
N LYS A 47 4.68 4.51 18.94
CA LYS A 47 5.69 5.42 18.41
C LYS A 47 6.55 4.69 17.39
N GLY A 48 6.68 5.26 16.20
CA GLY A 48 7.40 4.66 15.10
C GLY A 48 8.62 5.45 14.67
N ALA A 49 9.56 4.75 14.02
CA ALA A 49 10.74 5.33 13.41
C ALA A 49 11.15 4.45 12.22
N SER A 50 12.02 4.99 11.37
CA SER A 50 12.63 4.23 10.28
C SER A 50 14.14 4.40 10.36
N THR A 51 14.87 3.38 9.94
CA THR A 51 16.33 3.47 9.90
C THR A 51 16.79 4.37 8.76
N ASN A 52 17.89 5.06 9.00
CA ASN A 52 18.54 5.89 7.98
C ASN A 52 19.41 5.03 7.04
N PHE A 53 20.14 5.66 6.13
CA PHE A 53 20.96 4.95 5.14
C PHE A 53 22.05 4.07 5.77
N GLU A 54 22.44 4.38 6.99
CA GLU A 54 23.44 3.60 7.73
C GLU A 54 22.80 2.54 8.63
N GLY A 55 21.48 2.41 8.56
CA GLY A 55 20.72 1.46 9.35
C GLY A 55 20.41 1.92 10.77
N ASN A 56 20.72 3.17 11.13
CA ASN A 56 20.59 3.67 12.50
C ASN A 56 19.20 4.16 12.82
N PHE A 57 18.77 3.97 14.08
CA PHE A 57 17.51 4.46 14.61
C PHE A 57 17.72 5.06 16.00
N SER A 58 16.77 5.87 16.44
CA SER A 58 16.79 6.46 17.79
C SER A 58 15.38 6.80 18.24
N PHE A 59 15.09 6.46 19.52
CA PHE A 59 13.86 6.85 20.22
C PHE A 59 14.24 7.54 21.52
N ASN A 60 13.46 8.56 21.90
CA ASN A 60 13.53 9.17 23.20
C ASN A 60 12.28 8.73 23.97
N LEU A 61 12.45 7.94 25.05
CA LEU A 61 11.39 7.27 25.76
C LEU A 61 11.53 7.45 27.26
N GLU A 62 10.41 7.46 27.97
CA GLU A 62 10.42 7.47 29.44
C GLU A 62 10.87 6.12 29.96
N LYS A 63 11.29 6.09 31.21
CA LYS A 63 11.62 4.85 31.90
C LYS A 63 10.42 3.89 31.83
N GLY A 64 10.66 2.65 31.44
CA GLY A 64 9.57 1.68 31.31
C GLY A 64 9.98 0.44 30.56
N THR A 65 9.00 -0.44 30.37
CA THR A 65 9.16 -1.66 29.60
C THR A 65 8.38 -1.53 28.30
N TYR A 66 9.05 -1.80 27.19
CA TYR A 66 8.50 -1.60 25.85
C TYR A 66 8.71 -2.82 24.99
N THR A 67 7.75 -3.10 24.11
CA THR A 67 7.88 -4.10 23.08
C THR A 67 8.29 -3.39 21.77
N VAL A 68 9.47 -3.69 21.28
CA VAL A 68 9.98 -3.11 20.03
C VAL A 68 9.78 -4.13 18.91
N GLU A 69 9.09 -3.69 17.88
CA GLU A 69 8.85 -4.49 16.69
C GLU A 69 9.64 -3.87 15.54
N VAL A 70 10.45 -4.69 14.87
CA VAL A 70 11.25 -4.23 13.72
C VAL A 70 10.87 -5.08 12.52
N SER A 71 10.54 -4.41 11.43
CA SER A 71 10.15 -5.10 10.19
C SER A 71 10.84 -4.50 8.98
N PHE A 72 11.10 -5.36 8.01
CA PHE A 72 11.68 -4.96 6.73
C PHE A 72 11.28 -6.01 5.70
N LEU A 73 10.97 -5.55 4.50
CA LEU A 73 10.49 -6.46 3.45
C LEU A 73 11.55 -7.52 3.13
N GLY A 74 11.15 -8.77 3.16
CA GLY A 74 12.04 -9.90 2.92
C GLY A 74 12.67 -10.49 4.17
N TYR A 75 12.33 -9.95 5.35
CA TYR A 75 12.90 -10.40 6.62
C TYR A 75 11.80 -10.76 7.61
N ASN A 76 12.10 -11.71 8.49
CA ASN A 76 11.20 -12.03 9.60
C ASN A 76 11.09 -10.82 10.53
N THR A 77 9.89 -10.56 11.00
CA THR A 77 9.65 -9.49 11.97
C THR A 77 10.34 -9.84 13.29
N PHE A 78 11.14 -8.90 13.78
CA PHE A 78 11.82 -9.03 15.07
C PHE A 78 10.92 -8.41 16.14
N LEU A 79 10.79 -9.08 17.26
CA LEU A 79 9.96 -8.63 18.37
C LEU A 79 10.71 -8.90 19.67
N GLU A 80 10.97 -7.86 20.45
CA GLU A 80 11.66 -8.01 21.73
C GLU A 80 11.15 -7.04 22.77
N LYS A 81 11.07 -7.51 23.99
CA LYS A 81 10.68 -6.72 25.14
C LYS A 81 11.94 -6.14 25.81
N ILE A 82 11.97 -4.83 25.94
CA ILE A 82 13.14 -4.11 26.46
C ILE A 82 12.70 -3.30 27.68
N THR A 83 13.44 -3.41 28.77
CA THR A 83 13.24 -2.56 29.96
C THR A 83 14.28 -1.44 29.94
N LEU A 84 13.80 -0.21 29.81
CA LEU A 84 14.63 0.97 29.66
C LEU A 84 14.73 1.72 31.00
N SER A 85 15.93 1.74 31.59
CA SER A 85 16.21 2.47 32.83
C SER A 85 17.44 3.36 32.72
N LYS A 86 18.07 3.36 31.55
CA LYS A 86 19.22 4.19 31.18
C LYS A 86 19.27 4.22 29.66
N ASP A 87 20.17 5.03 29.10
CA ASP A 87 20.41 5.01 27.66
C ASP A 87 20.92 3.63 27.24
N GLU A 88 20.31 3.09 26.21
CA GLU A 88 20.63 1.75 25.70
C GLU A 88 20.88 1.81 24.20
N GLU A 89 21.83 1.01 23.73
CA GLU A 89 22.13 0.87 22.33
C GLU A 89 22.09 -0.61 21.95
N TYR A 90 21.40 -0.92 20.85
CA TYR A 90 21.22 -2.30 20.38
C TYR A 90 21.63 -2.44 18.93
N VAL A 91 22.22 -3.59 18.58
CA VAL A 91 22.31 -4.02 17.19
C VAL A 91 21.24 -5.08 16.98
N ILE A 92 20.30 -4.80 16.10
CA ILE A 92 19.20 -5.69 15.80
C ILE A 92 19.49 -6.36 14.47
N GLU A 93 19.66 -7.68 14.50
CA GLU A 93 19.91 -8.47 13.31
C GLU A 93 18.61 -9.12 12.85
N LEU A 94 18.17 -8.78 11.65
CA LEU A 94 16.99 -9.38 11.05
C LEU A 94 17.39 -10.62 10.27
N GLN A 95 16.63 -11.69 10.46
CA GLN A 95 16.83 -12.94 9.74
C GLN A 95 16.00 -12.91 8.47
N THR A 96 16.56 -13.39 7.38
CA THR A 96 15.84 -13.49 6.10
C THR A 96 14.53 -14.25 6.33
N GLY A 97 13.45 -13.68 5.82
CA GLY A 97 12.12 -14.23 6.01
C GLY A 97 11.94 -15.56 5.30
N THR A 98 11.12 -16.41 5.90
CA THR A 98 10.83 -17.72 5.34
C THR A 98 9.71 -17.67 4.31
N THR A 99 9.15 -16.48 4.02
CA THR A 99 8.11 -16.36 3.00
C THR A 99 8.76 -16.36 1.63
N VAL A 100 8.81 -17.51 1.03
CA VAL A 100 9.48 -17.75 -0.25
C VAL A 100 8.96 -16.80 -1.35
N LEU A 101 7.66 -16.49 -1.31
CA LEU A 101 7.07 -15.58 -2.30
C LEU A 101 7.71 -14.20 -2.24
N GLU A 102 7.82 -13.61 -1.06
CA GLU A 102 8.39 -12.28 -0.93
C GLU A 102 9.82 -12.24 -1.45
N GLU A 103 10.63 -13.21 -1.06
CA GLU A 103 12.01 -13.30 -1.51
C GLU A 103 12.12 -13.46 -3.03
N VAL A 104 11.35 -14.37 -3.61
CA VAL A 104 11.41 -14.67 -5.04
C VAL A 104 10.84 -13.50 -5.86
N LEU A 105 9.68 -12.96 -5.48
CA LEU A 105 9.08 -11.85 -6.21
C LEU A 105 9.89 -10.56 -6.07
N VAL A 106 10.41 -10.28 -4.88
CA VAL A 106 11.23 -9.08 -4.67
C VAL A 106 12.48 -9.16 -5.56
N SER A 107 13.15 -10.31 -5.60
CA SER A 107 14.35 -10.44 -6.42
C SER A 107 14.05 -10.44 -7.91
N ALA A 108 12.86 -10.92 -8.32
CA ALA A 108 12.50 -11.01 -9.74
C ALA A 108 12.00 -9.70 -10.33
N VAL A 109 11.25 -8.90 -9.55
CA VAL A 109 10.56 -7.72 -10.10
C VAL A 109 11.04 -6.40 -9.51
N ARG A 110 11.84 -6.43 -8.46
CA ARG A 110 12.25 -5.22 -7.74
C ARG A 110 13.68 -4.80 -8.09
N VAL A 111 13.85 -3.49 -8.15
CA VAL A 111 15.17 -2.87 -8.26
C VAL A 111 15.69 -2.62 -6.84
N ASN A 112 16.94 -2.91 -6.60
CA ASN A 112 17.60 -2.59 -5.35
C ASN A 112 18.60 -1.46 -5.56
N THR A 113 19.27 -1.04 -4.51
CA THR A 113 20.19 0.09 -4.55
C THR A 113 21.44 -0.15 -5.38
N ASP A 114 21.71 -1.39 -5.74
CA ASP A 114 22.90 -1.74 -6.52
C ASP A 114 22.73 -1.51 -8.01
N VAL A 115 21.50 -1.23 -8.44
CA VAL A 115 21.21 -1.00 -9.86
C VAL A 115 21.11 0.51 -10.09
N PRO A 116 21.80 1.08 -11.11
CA PRO A 116 21.76 2.52 -11.36
C PRO A 116 20.45 2.93 -12.06
N MET A 117 19.37 2.87 -11.31
CA MET A 117 18.03 3.11 -11.82
C MET A 117 17.22 3.89 -10.78
N THR A 118 16.48 4.88 -11.26
CA THR A 118 15.65 5.73 -10.38
C THR A 118 14.36 4.99 -10.01
N PHE A 119 14.13 4.80 -8.71
CA PHE A 119 12.91 4.15 -8.24
C PHE A 119 12.48 4.72 -6.90
N SER A 120 11.22 4.48 -6.56
CA SER A 120 10.62 4.82 -5.27
C SER A 120 9.84 3.63 -4.75
N ASN A 121 9.97 3.37 -3.46
CA ASN A 121 9.20 2.32 -2.77
C ASN A 121 8.17 2.96 -1.86
N LEU A 122 7.01 2.32 -1.74
CA LEU A 122 5.97 2.74 -0.81
C LEU A 122 5.50 1.51 -0.05
N SER A 123 5.75 1.50 1.26
CA SER A 123 5.41 0.37 2.13
C SER A 123 3.93 0.42 2.53
N LYS A 124 3.43 -0.70 3.04
CA LYS A 124 2.07 -0.80 3.57
C LYS A 124 1.77 0.32 4.59
N LYS A 125 2.71 0.58 5.48
CA LYS A 125 2.55 1.59 6.53
C LYS A 125 2.46 3.00 5.95
N GLU A 126 3.28 3.30 4.94
CA GLU A 126 3.25 4.58 4.26
C GLU A 126 1.96 4.74 3.43
N ILE A 127 1.51 3.68 2.79
CA ILE A 127 0.24 3.66 2.06
C ILE A 127 -0.91 3.98 3.02
N ALA A 128 -0.93 3.33 4.18
CA ALA A 128 -2.00 3.50 5.16
C ALA A 128 -2.16 4.95 5.63
N LYS A 129 -1.05 5.68 5.74
CA LYS A 129 -1.08 7.09 6.14
C LYS A 129 -1.76 7.99 5.12
N ARG A 130 -1.78 7.60 3.87
CA ARG A 130 -2.30 8.40 2.75
C ARG A 130 -3.62 7.91 2.20
N ASN A 131 -3.99 6.67 2.51
CA ASN A 131 -5.12 6.00 1.86
C ASN A 131 -6.45 6.42 2.46
N LEU A 132 -7.07 7.41 1.86
CA LEU A 132 -8.41 7.88 2.23
C LEU A 132 -9.47 7.42 1.22
N GLY A 133 -9.08 6.52 0.28
CA GLY A 133 -9.98 5.99 -0.73
C GLY A 133 -9.66 6.42 -2.15
N GLN A 134 -8.72 7.34 -2.32
CA GLN A 134 -8.34 7.79 -3.66
C GLN A 134 -7.61 6.69 -4.43
N ASP A 135 -7.70 6.77 -5.74
CA ASP A 135 -7.06 5.79 -6.62
C ASP A 135 -5.53 5.87 -6.57
N ILE A 136 -4.87 4.81 -6.98
CA ILE A 136 -3.40 4.71 -6.93
C ILE A 136 -2.69 5.88 -7.65
N PRO A 137 -3.10 6.34 -8.83
CA PRO A 137 -2.45 7.52 -9.42
C PRO A 137 -2.45 8.74 -8.51
N ILE A 138 -3.54 8.96 -7.79
CA ILE A 138 -3.66 10.10 -6.88
C ILE A 138 -2.79 9.88 -5.64
N LEU A 139 -2.74 8.65 -5.13
CA LEU A 139 -1.88 8.30 -3.99
C LEU A 139 -0.40 8.56 -4.30
N LEU A 140 0.02 8.37 -5.55
CA LEU A 140 1.42 8.48 -5.96
C LEU A 140 1.79 9.87 -6.48
N ASN A 141 0.87 10.83 -6.52
CA ASN A 141 1.11 12.11 -7.20
C ASN A 141 2.15 13.00 -6.51
N TYR A 142 2.54 12.67 -5.29
CA TYR A 142 3.61 13.39 -4.59
C TYR A 142 5.01 12.90 -4.99
N MET A 143 5.10 11.76 -5.65
CA MET A 143 6.39 11.21 -6.06
C MET A 143 7.02 12.02 -7.17
N PRO A 144 8.36 12.13 -7.20
CA PRO A 144 9.02 12.86 -8.29
C PRO A 144 8.60 12.33 -9.66
N SER A 145 8.34 13.24 -10.59
CA SER A 145 8.02 12.97 -11.99
C SER A 145 6.63 12.34 -12.22
N VAL A 146 5.81 12.21 -11.20
CA VAL A 146 4.45 11.67 -11.33
C VAL A 146 3.45 12.82 -11.40
N VAL A 147 2.58 12.77 -12.43
CA VAL A 147 1.46 13.69 -12.59
C VAL A 147 0.19 12.83 -12.68
N SER A 148 -0.84 13.23 -12.01
CA SER A 148 -2.11 12.50 -12.05
C SER A 148 -3.26 13.40 -12.46
N SER A 149 -4.33 12.80 -12.99
CA SER A 149 -5.55 13.51 -13.32
C SER A 149 -6.77 12.65 -12.98
N SER A 150 -7.92 13.31 -12.88
CA SER A 150 -9.18 12.67 -12.52
C SER A 150 -10.29 13.27 -13.36
N ASP A 151 -10.99 12.43 -14.13
CA ASP A 151 -12.07 12.89 -15.01
C ASP A 151 -13.20 13.54 -14.21
N ALA A 152 -13.64 12.87 -13.14
CA ALA A 152 -14.72 13.40 -12.29
C ALA A 152 -14.22 14.49 -11.32
N GLY A 153 -12.92 14.63 -11.17
CA GLY A 153 -12.32 15.63 -10.30
C GLY A 153 -12.32 15.31 -8.82
N ALA A 154 -12.64 14.08 -8.45
CA ALA A 154 -12.72 13.68 -7.03
C ALA A 154 -11.63 12.69 -6.61
N GLY A 155 -10.75 12.31 -7.53
CA GLY A 155 -9.65 11.39 -7.21
C GLY A 155 -10.03 9.93 -7.14
N VAL A 156 -11.27 9.60 -7.50
CA VAL A 156 -11.75 8.22 -7.60
C VAL A 156 -12.47 8.05 -8.93
N GLY A 157 -12.49 6.85 -9.44
CA GLY A 157 -13.13 6.54 -10.71
C GLY A 157 -12.13 6.49 -11.84
N TYR A 158 -12.35 7.27 -12.89
CA TYR A 158 -11.40 7.33 -14.01
C TYR A 158 -10.29 8.30 -13.67
N THR A 159 -9.14 7.73 -13.32
CA THR A 159 -7.94 8.48 -12.95
C THR A 159 -6.76 7.99 -13.81
N TYR A 160 -5.78 8.86 -13.99
CA TYR A 160 -4.66 8.60 -14.90
C TYR A 160 -3.35 9.00 -14.25
N MET A 161 -2.29 8.29 -14.63
CA MET A 161 -0.95 8.57 -14.13
C MET A 161 -0.01 8.77 -15.32
N TYR A 162 0.85 9.78 -15.20
CA TYR A 162 1.91 10.08 -16.17
C TYR A 162 3.22 10.09 -15.40
N VAL A 163 4.25 9.48 -15.98
CA VAL A 163 5.57 9.46 -15.37
C VAL A 163 6.56 10.00 -16.39
N ARG A 164 7.25 11.09 -16.05
CA ARG A 164 8.15 11.80 -16.98
C ARG A 164 7.43 12.12 -18.29
N GLY A 165 6.15 12.44 -18.24
CA GLY A 165 5.34 12.74 -19.42
C GLY A 165 4.82 11.54 -20.18
N SER A 166 5.23 10.32 -19.84
CA SER A 166 4.73 9.11 -20.50
C SER A 166 3.35 8.74 -19.94
N ASN A 167 2.43 8.42 -20.84
CA ASN A 167 1.07 8.05 -20.47
C ASN A 167 0.96 6.59 -20.02
N GLY A 168 -0.25 6.18 -19.65
CA GLY A 168 -0.49 4.86 -19.09
C GLY A 168 -0.14 3.67 -19.98
N GLU A 169 -0.15 3.87 -21.30
CA GLU A 169 0.21 2.81 -22.25
C GLU A 169 1.70 2.46 -22.18
N ARG A 170 2.49 3.39 -21.64
CA ARG A 170 3.95 3.25 -21.54
C ARG A 170 4.40 3.00 -20.10
N ILE A 171 3.44 2.70 -19.23
CA ILE A 171 3.71 2.35 -17.83
C ILE A 171 3.27 0.90 -17.63
N ASN A 172 4.23 0.04 -17.36
CA ASN A 172 3.96 -1.37 -17.11
C ASN A 172 3.50 -1.54 -15.67
N VAL A 173 2.37 -2.19 -15.47
CA VAL A 173 1.84 -2.47 -14.13
C VAL A 173 1.80 -3.97 -13.92
N THR A 174 2.36 -4.43 -12.80
CA THR A 174 2.24 -5.83 -12.41
C THR A 174 1.61 -5.94 -11.02
N VAL A 175 0.86 -7.01 -10.82
CA VAL A 175 0.31 -7.40 -9.52
C VAL A 175 0.88 -8.77 -9.20
N ASN A 176 1.69 -8.85 -8.15
CA ASN A 176 2.41 -10.08 -7.77
C ASN A 176 3.23 -10.65 -8.94
N GLY A 177 3.85 -9.76 -9.71
CA GLY A 177 4.67 -10.17 -10.84
C GLY A 177 3.91 -10.50 -12.12
N ILE A 178 2.59 -10.52 -12.07
CA ILE A 178 1.74 -10.83 -13.23
C ILE A 178 1.35 -9.52 -13.92
N PRO A 179 1.57 -9.37 -15.24
CA PRO A 179 1.18 -8.16 -15.95
C PRO A 179 -0.31 -7.87 -15.81
N TYR A 180 -0.63 -6.63 -15.55
CA TYR A 180 -2.01 -6.18 -15.33
C TYR A 180 -2.54 -5.33 -16.49
N ASN A 181 -1.66 -4.67 -17.26
CA ASN A 181 -2.10 -3.82 -18.36
C ASN A 181 -3.08 -4.56 -19.27
N ASP A 182 -4.11 -3.85 -19.69
CA ASP A 182 -5.12 -4.40 -20.59
C ASP A 182 -4.46 -4.82 -21.91
N PRO A 183 -4.70 -6.04 -22.38
CA PRO A 183 -4.00 -6.52 -23.59
C PRO A 183 -4.42 -5.84 -24.88
N GLU A 184 -5.54 -5.17 -24.91
CA GLU A 184 -6.01 -4.46 -26.11
C GLU A 184 -5.57 -2.99 -26.11
N SER A 185 -5.83 -2.27 -25.02
CA SER A 185 -5.51 -0.85 -24.92
C SER A 185 -4.09 -0.59 -24.46
N HIS A 186 -3.43 -1.59 -23.87
CA HIS A 186 -2.08 -1.51 -23.29
C HIS A 186 -1.98 -0.66 -22.02
N GLY A 187 -3.07 -0.04 -21.60
CA GLY A 187 -3.10 0.80 -20.40
C GLY A 187 -3.67 0.11 -19.18
N THR A 188 -3.70 0.83 -18.09
CA THR A 188 -4.33 0.38 -16.85
C THR A 188 -5.50 1.29 -16.52
N PHE A 189 -6.68 0.71 -16.37
CA PHE A 189 -7.88 1.42 -15.94
C PHE A 189 -7.97 1.30 -14.41
N TRP A 190 -7.53 2.35 -13.73
CA TRP A 190 -7.42 2.32 -12.26
C TRP A 190 -8.77 2.20 -11.57
N VAL A 191 -9.82 2.61 -12.25
CA VAL A 191 -11.20 2.45 -11.75
C VAL A 191 -11.51 0.97 -11.41
N ASN A 192 -10.87 0.03 -12.12
CA ASN A 192 -11.07 -1.40 -11.92
C ASN A 192 -10.23 -1.97 -10.77
N LEU A 193 -9.34 -1.14 -10.18
CA LEU A 193 -8.55 -1.50 -8.99
C LEU A 193 -8.95 -0.62 -7.80
N SER A 194 -10.24 -0.43 -7.63
CA SER A 194 -10.79 0.39 -6.56
C SER A 194 -10.33 -0.11 -5.18
N ASP A 195 -9.84 0.81 -4.36
CA ASP A 195 -9.34 0.54 -3.01
C ASP A 195 -8.26 -0.54 -2.97
N PHE A 196 -7.54 -0.75 -4.07
CA PHE A 196 -6.51 -1.79 -4.10
C PHE A 196 -5.35 -1.47 -3.16
N ALA A 197 -5.13 -0.20 -2.87
CA ALA A 197 -4.13 0.22 -1.89
C ALA A 197 -4.37 -0.43 -0.52
N SER A 198 -5.62 -0.69 -0.17
CA SER A 198 -5.96 -1.34 1.11
C SER A 198 -5.55 -2.81 1.16
N SER A 199 -5.23 -3.42 0.02
CA SER A 199 -4.73 -4.81 -0.05
C SER A 199 -3.29 -4.87 -0.57
N THR A 200 -2.55 -3.76 -0.49
CA THR A 200 -1.19 -3.67 -1.02
C THR A 200 -0.18 -3.69 0.12
N GLU A 201 0.74 -4.64 0.05
CA GLU A 201 1.86 -4.76 1.00
C GLU A 201 2.93 -3.73 0.68
N ASN A 202 3.22 -3.56 -0.61
CA ASN A 202 4.31 -2.72 -1.06
C ASN A 202 4.12 -2.41 -2.53
N LEU A 203 4.51 -1.21 -2.94
CA LEU A 203 4.62 -0.92 -4.37
C LEU A 203 5.95 -0.25 -4.66
N GLN A 204 6.46 -0.49 -5.86
CA GLN A 204 7.68 0.14 -6.33
C GLN A 204 7.43 0.76 -7.69
N LEU A 205 7.73 2.04 -7.80
CA LEU A 205 7.69 2.77 -9.08
C LEU A 205 9.13 2.91 -9.58
N GLN A 206 9.41 2.30 -10.73
CA GLN A 206 10.69 2.42 -11.42
C GLN A 206 10.49 3.38 -12.60
N ARG A 207 11.32 4.43 -12.66
CA ARG A 207 11.20 5.47 -13.69
C ARG A 207 12.12 5.17 -14.86
N GLY A 208 11.59 5.30 -16.06
CA GLY A 208 12.33 5.00 -17.28
C GLY A 208 12.17 3.57 -17.72
N VAL A 209 13.11 3.07 -18.50
CA VAL A 209 12.99 1.77 -19.18
C VAL A 209 12.82 0.60 -18.23
N GLY A 210 13.39 0.67 -17.06
CA GLY A 210 13.27 -0.41 -16.09
C GLY A 210 14.20 -1.59 -16.38
N THR A 211 14.00 -2.66 -15.62
CA THR A 211 14.77 -3.89 -15.81
C THR A 211 14.14 -4.74 -16.92
N SER A 212 14.88 -5.70 -17.43
CA SER A 212 14.40 -6.59 -18.50
C SER A 212 13.18 -7.42 -18.06
N THR A 213 12.99 -7.61 -16.76
CA THR A 213 11.85 -8.35 -16.23
C THR A 213 10.52 -7.59 -16.42
N ASN A 214 10.57 -6.30 -16.68
CA ASN A 214 9.36 -5.47 -16.83
C ASN A 214 8.75 -5.52 -18.23
N GLY A 215 9.45 -6.07 -19.21
CA GLY A 215 8.92 -6.24 -20.55
C GLY A 215 9.08 -5.00 -21.44
N SER A 216 8.70 -5.16 -22.70
CA SER A 216 8.95 -4.16 -23.74
C SER A 216 8.05 -2.93 -23.63
N GLY A 217 6.91 -3.04 -22.99
CA GLY A 217 5.98 -1.92 -22.82
C GLY A 217 6.38 -0.92 -21.74
N ALA A 218 7.43 -1.21 -20.99
CA ALA A 218 7.78 -0.50 -19.77
C ALA A 218 8.81 0.61 -19.98
N PHE A 219 8.76 1.32 -21.10
CA PHE A 219 9.81 2.32 -21.32
C PHE A 219 9.57 3.67 -20.65
N GLY A 220 8.35 3.95 -20.26
CA GLY A 220 8.06 5.15 -19.46
C GLY A 220 8.30 4.95 -17.98
N ALA A 221 7.79 3.86 -17.48
CA ALA A 221 7.93 3.47 -16.06
C ALA A 221 7.42 2.05 -15.86
N SER A 222 7.71 1.49 -14.69
CA SER A 222 7.10 0.24 -14.24
C SER A 222 6.58 0.43 -12.82
N LEU A 223 5.36 -0.01 -12.57
CA LEU A 223 4.77 -0.01 -11.24
C LEU A 223 4.51 -1.45 -10.82
N ASN A 224 5.20 -1.91 -9.80
CA ASN A 224 5.11 -3.28 -9.34
C ASN A 224 4.41 -3.30 -7.98
N ILE A 225 3.23 -3.92 -7.93
CA ILE A 225 2.38 -3.98 -6.75
C ILE A 225 2.46 -5.38 -6.15
N LEU A 226 2.77 -5.46 -4.86
CA LEU A 226 2.68 -6.71 -4.11
C LEU A 226 1.47 -6.64 -3.20
N THR A 227 0.62 -7.65 -3.26
CA THR A 227 -0.55 -7.73 -2.40
C THR A 227 -0.16 -8.17 -0.99
N ASP A 228 -1.10 -8.11 -0.06
CA ASP A 228 -0.87 -8.36 1.35
C ASP A 228 -0.07 -9.64 1.59
N ALA A 229 0.95 -9.54 2.43
CA ALA A 229 1.70 -10.70 2.92
C ALA A 229 0.81 -11.56 3.82
N VAL A 230 1.24 -12.79 4.05
CA VAL A 230 0.59 -13.69 5.00
C VAL A 230 0.74 -13.09 6.40
N SER A 231 -0.38 -12.97 7.11
CA SER A 231 -0.37 -12.41 8.47
C SER A 231 -0.12 -13.51 9.50
N GLU A 232 0.78 -13.24 10.43
CA GLU A 232 1.02 -14.18 11.54
C GLU A 232 -0.16 -14.21 12.50
N GLU A 233 -0.76 -13.05 12.77
CA GLU A 233 -1.84 -12.91 13.75
C GLU A 233 -3.17 -12.63 13.08
N ALA A 234 -4.23 -13.11 13.71
CA ALA A 234 -5.60 -12.80 13.28
C ALA A 234 -5.91 -11.33 13.54
N PHE A 235 -6.66 -10.72 12.63
CA PHE A 235 -7.15 -9.36 12.83
C PHE A 235 -8.45 -9.10 12.07
N GLY A 236 -9.15 -8.09 12.52
CA GLY A 236 -10.26 -7.48 11.79
C GLY A 236 -10.11 -5.97 11.82
N GLU A 237 -10.44 -5.33 10.71
CA GLU A 237 -10.30 -3.88 10.58
C GLU A 237 -11.51 -3.33 9.83
N ILE A 238 -12.03 -2.21 10.31
CA ILE A 238 -13.07 -1.44 9.64
C ILE A 238 -12.51 -0.03 9.44
N SER A 239 -12.59 0.45 8.21
CA SER A 239 -12.07 1.76 7.84
C SER A 239 -13.14 2.54 7.09
N ASN A 240 -13.34 3.79 7.49
CA ASN A 240 -14.30 4.68 6.85
C ASN A 240 -13.63 6.03 6.58
N SER A 241 -13.90 6.59 5.40
CA SER A 241 -13.40 7.91 5.04
C SER A 241 -14.52 8.73 4.41
N PHE A 242 -14.49 10.03 4.63
CA PHE A 242 -15.47 10.98 4.11
C PHE A 242 -14.71 12.17 3.54
N GLY A 243 -15.16 12.69 2.43
CA GLY A 243 -14.50 13.80 1.78
C GLY A 243 -15.45 14.68 0.98
N SER A 244 -14.86 15.62 0.26
CA SER A 244 -15.60 16.55 -0.61
C SER A 244 -16.40 15.80 -1.67
N PHE A 245 -17.45 16.44 -2.15
CA PHE A 245 -18.33 15.89 -3.21
C PHE A 245 -19.01 14.62 -2.77
N ASN A 246 -19.34 14.54 -1.46
CA ASN A 246 -19.99 13.39 -0.86
C ASN A 246 -19.20 12.10 -1.08
N THR A 247 -17.87 12.22 -1.15
CA THR A 247 -17.00 11.06 -1.35
C THR A 247 -16.95 10.23 -0.06
N ARG A 248 -17.19 8.93 -0.18
CA ARG A 248 -17.23 8.01 0.95
C ARG A 248 -16.51 6.73 0.61
N LYS A 249 -15.78 6.22 1.59
CA LYS A 249 -15.15 4.90 1.50
C LYS A 249 -15.54 4.09 2.73
N HIS A 250 -15.92 2.84 2.51
CA HIS A 250 -16.21 1.88 3.59
C HIS A 250 -15.48 0.60 3.26
N THR A 251 -14.59 0.17 4.16
CA THR A 251 -13.76 -1.02 3.94
C THR A 251 -13.79 -1.90 5.18
N VAL A 252 -13.95 -3.19 4.96
CA VAL A 252 -13.80 -4.23 5.99
C VAL A 252 -12.70 -5.16 5.54
N LYS A 253 -11.78 -5.47 6.45
CA LYS A 253 -10.61 -6.30 6.16
C LYS A 253 -10.40 -7.27 7.31
N PHE A 254 -9.97 -8.50 7.00
CA PHE A 254 -9.75 -9.53 8.01
C PHE A 254 -8.62 -10.46 7.62
N SER A 255 -8.06 -11.11 8.62
CA SER A 255 -7.18 -12.27 8.44
C SER A 255 -7.39 -13.24 9.59
N THR A 256 -7.35 -14.53 9.28
CA THR A 256 -7.35 -15.57 10.30
C THR A 256 -6.02 -15.64 11.07
N GLY A 257 -4.96 -15.01 10.54
CA GLY A 257 -3.60 -15.31 10.94
C GLY A 257 -3.26 -16.74 10.52
N LYS A 258 -2.07 -17.20 10.87
CA LYS A 258 -1.65 -18.57 10.52
C LYS A 258 -2.35 -19.58 11.41
N ILE A 259 -3.17 -20.42 10.80
CA ILE A 259 -3.83 -21.57 11.45
C ILE A 259 -2.84 -22.74 11.38
N ASN A 260 -2.53 -23.31 12.53
CA ASN A 260 -1.57 -24.44 12.67
C ASN A 260 -0.22 -24.11 12.01
N ASP A 261 0.19 -22.85 12.10
CA ASP A 261 1.46 -22.34 11.57
C ASP A 261 1.60 -22.40 10.04
N HIS A 262 0.54 -22.77 9.32
CA HIS A 262 0.64 -23.00 7.87
C HIS A 262 -0.37 -22.26 7.03
N ILE A 263 -1.63 -22.18 7.44
CA ILE A 263 -2.72 -21.74 6.57
C ILE A 263 -3.23 -20.38 7.02
N GLU A 264 -3.39 -19.46 6.07
CA GLU A 264 -4.03 -18.17 6.34
C GLU A 264 -5.13 -17.93 5.30
N ILE A 265 -6.24 -17.37 5.77
CA ILE A 265 -7.29 -16.85 4.90
C ILE A 265 -7.48 -15.40 5.27
N ALA A 266 -7.43 -14.53 4.27
CA ALA A 266 -7.57 -13.08 4.48
C ALA A 266 -8.39 -12.47 3.36
N GLY A 267 -9.02 -11.35 3.65
CA GLY A 267 -9.83 -10.71 2.64
C GLY A 267 -10.23 -9.28 2.98
N ARG A 268 -10.80 -8.61 1.98
CA ARG A 268 -11.28 -7.24 2.06
C ARG A 268 -12.52 -7.07 1.21
N LEU A 269 -13.47 -6.30 1.72
CA LEU A 269 -14.61 -5.80 0.95
C LEU A 269 -14.62 -4.30 1.06
N SER A 270 -14.84 -3.60 -0.06
CA SER A 270 -14.82 -2.13 -0.08
C SER A 270 -15.96 -1.58 -0.92
N ASN A 271 -16.45 -0.42 -0.51
CA ASN A 271 -17.38 0.39 -1.29
C ASN A 271 -16.88 1.82 -1.27
N ILE A 272 -16.70 2.40 -2.45
CA ILE A 272 -16.33 3.81 -2.62
C ILE A 272 -17.38 4.47 -3.50
N SER A 273 -17.89 5.62 -3.06
CA SER A 273 -18.84 6.40 -3.86
C SER A 273 -18.49 7.88 -3.78
N SER A 274 -18.86 8.61 -4.83
CA SER A 274 -18.63 10.06 -4.90
C SER A 274 -19.61 10.67 -5.89
N ASP A 275 -20.03 11.89 -5.62
CA ASP A 275 -20.82 12.67 -6.59
C ASP A 275 -19.93 13.32 -7.65
N GLY A 276 -18.62 13.43 -7.40
CA GLY A 276 -17.67 14.09 -8.29
C GLY A 276 -17.71 15.62 -8.19
N TYR A 277 -16.62 16.25 -8.61
CA TYR A 277 -16.57 17.71 -8.76
C TYR A 277 -17.33 18.14 -10.02
N VAL A 278 -17.15 17.42 -11.12
CA VAL A 278 -17.79 17.69 -12.40
C VAL A 278 -19.28 17.30 -12.29
N ASP A 279 -20.15 18.09 -12.90
CA ASP A 279 -21.61 17.87 -12.83
C ASP A 279 -21.98 16.45 -13.30
N ARG A 280 -22.83 15.80 -12.54
CA ARG A 280 -23.32 14.44 -12.80
C ARG A 280 -22.26 13.34 -12.75
N ALA A 281 -21.01 13.63 -12.51
CA ALA A 281 -19.89 12.70 -12.60
C ALA A 281 -19.77 11.80 -11.38
N PHE A 282 -20.82 11.07 -11.08
CA PHE A 282 -20.83 10.15 -9.93
C PHE A 282 -20.02 8.90 -10.20
N THR A 283 -19.59 8.28 -9.13
CA THR A 283 -18.83 7.03 -9.14
C THR A 283 -19.38 6.14 -8.03
N ASP A 284 -19.66 4.88 -8.34
CA ASP A 284 -20.04 3.84 -7.37
C ASP A 284 -19.18 2.61 -7.66
N LEU A 285 -18.28 2.30 -6.73
CA LEU A 285 -17.27 1.25 -6.92
C LEU A 285 -17.36 0.25 -5.77
N LYS A 286 -17.56 -1.02 -6.12
CA LYS A 286 -17.55 -2.11 -5.16
C LYS A 286 -16.40 -3.03 -5.52
N SER A 287 -15.59 -3.41 -4.53
CA SER A 287 -14.44 -4.25 -4.80
C SER A 287 -14.21 -5.25 -3.68
N TYR A 288 -13.46 -6.28 -4.03
CA TYR A 288 -13.09 -7.32 -3.08
C TYR A 288 -11.66 -7.80 -3.35
N TYR A 289 -11.07 -8.35 -2.32
CA TYR A 289 -9.80 -9.06 -2.37
C TYR A 289 -9.90 -10.24 -1.42
N LEU A 290 -9.48 -11.42 -1.85
CA LEU A 290 -9.48 -12.62 -1.02
C LEU A 290 -8.22 -13.42 -1.32
N GLN A 291 -7.55 -13.87 -0.26
CA GLN A 291 -6.40 -14.76 -0.41
C GLN A 291 -6.50 -15.95 0.51
N GLY A 292 -5.99 -17.07 0.04
CA GLY A 292 -5.74 -18.25 0.85
C GLY A 292 -4.31 -18.68 0.64
N SER A 293 -3.59 -19.01 1.72
CA SER A 293 -2.17 -19.31 1.65
C SER A 293 -1.84 -20.54 2.46
N TYR A 294 -0.88 -21.31 1.96
CA TYR A 294 -0.19 -22.36 2.71
C TYR A 294 1.29 -22.04 2.73
N THR A 295 1.89 -22.03 3.91
CA THR A 295 3.33 -21.79 4.04
C THR A 295 3.97 -22.86 4.90
N ASP A 296 5.18 -23.24 4.56
CA ASP A 296 6.07 -23.96 5.45
C ASP A 296 7.49 -23.44 5.22
N LYS A 297 8.48 -24.17 5.74
CA LYS A 297 9.88 -23.71 5.70
C LYS A 297 10.38 -23.41 4.28
N ASN A 298 9.92 -24.18 3.28
CA ASN A 298 10.44 -24.08 1.91
C ASN A 298 9.39 -23.72 0.88
N THR A 299 8.10 -23.72 1.26
CA THR A 299 7.00 -23.66 0.30
C THR A 299 6.05 -22.51 0.64
N LEU A 300 5.64 -21.77 -0.39
CA LEU A 300 4.46 -20.90 -0.30
C LEU A 300 3.54 -21.22 -1.48
N ILE A 301 2.31 -21.59 -1.17
CA ILE A 301 1.24 -21.67 -2.16
C ILE A 301 0.23 -20.59 -1.80
N LYS A 302 -0.08 -19.71 -2.74
CA LYS A 302 -0.98 -18.58 -2.48
C LYS A 302 -1.98 -18.46 -3.61
N ALA A 303 -3.26 -18.55 -3.27
CA ALA A 303 -4.36 -18.31 -4.20
C ALA A 303 -4.94 -16.94 -3.89
N VAL A 304 -5.10 -16.13 -4.93
CA VAL A 304 -5.61 -14.76 -4.80
C VAL A 304 -6.74 -14.57 -5.80
N THR A 305 -7.85 -13.97 -5.35
CA THR A 305 -8.85 -13.47 -6.25
C THR A 305 -9.19 -12.04 -5.84
N PHE A 306 -9.32 -11.18 -6.83
CA PHE A 306 -9.71 -9.79 -6.60
C PHE A 306 -10.46 -9.27 -7.81
N GLY A 307 -11.23 -8.25 -7.56
CA GLY A 307 -12.00 -7.65 -8.62
C GLY A 307 -12.98 -6.64 -8.08
N GLY A 308 -13.89 -6.24 -8.95
CA GLY A 308 -14.88 -5.27 -8.56
C GLY A 308 -15.84 -4.96 -9.67
N LYS A 309 -16.78 -4.11 -9.30
CA LYS A 309 -17.82 -3.65 -10.19
C LYS A 309 -17.87 -2.13 -10.09
N GLU A 310 -17.87 -1.47 -11.24
CA GLU A 310 -17.99 -0.03 -11.29
C GLU A 310 -19.26 0.41 -11.99
N GLN A 311 -19.79 1.51 -11.54
CA GLN A 311 -20.71 2.32 -12.29
C GLN A 311 -20.25 3.77 -12.18
N THR A 312 -19.93 4.38 -13.32
CA THR A 312 -19.45 5.76 -13.34
C THR A 312 -20.18 6.53 -14.44
N TYR A 313 -20.56 7.75 -14.14
CA TYR A 313 -21.10 8.66 -15.15
C TYR A 313 -19.93 9.24 -15.95
N GLN A 314 -20.10 9.34 -17.26
CA GLN A 314 -19.01 9.78 -18.15
C GLN A 314 -18.66 11.25 -17.93
N ALA A 315 -17.37 11.53 -17.80
CA ALA A 315 -16.85 12.87 -17.57
C ALA A 315 -15.52 13.12 -18.30
N TRP A 316 -15.19 12.28 -19.29
CA TRP A 316 -13.87 12.31 -19.91
C TRP A 316 -13.74 13.35 -21.04
N ALA A 317 -14.83 13.93 -21.49
CA ALA A 317 -14.76 15.01 -22.51
C ALA A 317 -14.28 16.30 -21.83
N GLY A 318 -13.22 16.87 -22.30
CA GLY A 318 -12.69 18.10 -21.75
C GLY A 318 -13.56 19.32 -22.08
N LEU A 319 -13.24 20.44 -21.48
CA LEU A 319 -13.88 21.75 -21.74
C LEU A 319 -12.94 22.65 -22.52
N THR A 320 -13.52 23.49 -23.38
CA THR A 320 -12.77 24.56 -24.02
C THR A 320 -12.44 25.64 -22.96
N ALA A 321 -11.50 26.55 -23.32
CA ALA A 321 -11.14 27.65 -22.44
C ALA A 321 -12.35 28.53 -22.09
N ASP A 322 -13.22 28.77 -23.06
CA ASP A 322 -14.42 29.58 -22.84
C ASP A 322 -15.41 28.88 -21.89
N GLN A 323 -15.60 27.58 -22.09
CA GLN A 323 -16.45 26.77 -21.19
C GLN A 323 -15.91 26.76 -19.77
N LEU A 324 -14.58 26.63 -19.61
CA LEU A 324 -13.95 26.66 -18.28
C LEU A 324 -14.17 28.02 -17.60
N ALA A 325 -14.05 29.11 -18.38
CA ALA A 325 -14.25 30.45 -17.85
C ALA A 325 -15.71 30.66 -17.38
N GLU A 326 -16.65 30.04 -18.10
CA GLU A 326 -18.08 30.15 -17.75
C GLU A 326 -18.43 29.31 -16.52
N ASP A 327 -18.05 28.05 -16.53
CA ASP A 327 -18.34 27.14 -15.40
C ASP A 327 -17.38 25.94 -15.47
N ARG A 328 -16.50 25.87 -14.48
CA ARG A 328 -15.48 24.80 -14.42
C ARG A 328 -16.07 23.42 -14.13
N ARG A 329 -17.29 23.37 -13.63
CA ARG A 329 -17.95 22.12 -13.25
C ARG A 329 -18.81 21.52 -14.34
N GLN A 330 -19.04 22.23 -15.44
CA GLN A 330 -19.94 21.72 -16.44
C GLN A 330 -19.42 20.43 -17.09
N ASN A 331 -20.36 19.57 -17.48
CA ASN A 331 -20.08 18.29 -18.10
C ASN A 331 -20.78 18.27 -19.46
N PRO A 332 -20.04 18.09 -20.56
CA PRO A 332 -20.66 17.99 -21.89
C PRO A 332 -21.64 16.83 -22.03
N TYR A 333 -21.49 15.78 -21.21
CA TYR A 333 -22.43 14.66 -21.19
C TYR A 333 -23.63 15.07 -20.35
N THR A 334 -24.83 14.97 -20.92
CA THR A 334 -26.04 15.47 -20.27
C THR A 334 -27.19 14.49 -20.17
N TYR A 335 -27.11 13.36 -20.84
CA TYR A 335 -28.19 12.35 -20.78
C TYR A 335 -28.10 11.56 -19.47
N ASP A 336 -29.27 11.15 -18.97
CA ASP A 336 -29.37 10.57 -17.63
C ASP A 336 -28.55 9.30 -17.43
N ASN A 337 -28.43 8.47 -18.45
CA ASN A 337 -27.78 7.16 -18.28
C ASN A 337 -26.47 7.03 -19.07
N GLU A 338 -25.74 8.13 -19.23
CA GLU A 338 -24.40 8.06 -19.86
C GLU A 338 -23.38 7.50 -18.89
N THR A 339 -23.53 6.21 -18.58
CA THR A 339 -22.69 5.56 -17.57
C THR A 339 -21.90 4.41 -18.19
N ASP A 340 -20.71 4.23 -17.64
CA ASP A 340 -19.94 3.00 -17.82
C ASP A 340 -20.28 2.05 -16.70
N ASN A 341 -20.43 0.78 -17.04
CA ASN A 341 -20.71 -0.30 -16.11
C ASN A 341 -19.77 -1.44 -16.46
N TYR A 342 -18.87 -1.76 -15.57
CA TYR A 342 -17.83 -2.74 -15.85
C TYR A 342 -17.59 -3.61 -14.65
N GLU A 343 -17.36 -4.87 -14.88
CA GLU A 343 -17.03 -5.84 -13.84
C GLU A 343 -15.80 -6.62 -14.27
N GLN A 344 -14.88 -6.81 -13.35
CA GLN A 344 -13.65 -7.50 -13.63
C GLN A 344 -13.30 -8.38 -12.43
N ASN A 345 -12.86 -9.60 -12.72
CA ASN A 345 -12.44 -10.54 -11.69
C ASN A 345 -11.11 -11.17 -12.10
N HIS A 346 -10.20 -11.24 -11.18
CA HIS A 346 -8.87 -11.80 -11.38
C HIS A 346 -8.68 -12.98 -10.45
N TYR A 347 -7.98 -13.98 -10.94
CA TYR A 347 -7.62 -15.18 -10.19
C TYR A 347 -6.16 -15.44 -10.41
N GLN A 348 -5.42 -15.61 -9.33
CA GLN A 348 -3.99 -15.92 -9.39
C GLN A 348 -3.70 -17.10 -8.48
N LEU A 349 -2.83 -17.98 -8.93
CA LEU A 349 -2.30 -19.05 -8.11
C LEU A 349 -0.78 -18.99 -8.21
N HIS A 350 -0.15 -18.91 -7.08
CA HIS A 350 1.31 -18.84 -6.99
C HIS A 350 1.82 -20.05 -6.23
N TRP A 351 2.86 -20.69 -6.75
CA TRP A 351 3.58 -21.72 -6.05
C TRP A 351 5.05 -21.34 -6.08
N ASN A 352 5.62 -21.18 -4.90
CA ASN A 352 7.01 -20.82 -4.73
C ASN A 352 7.66 -21.90 -3.87
N GLU A 353 8.78 -22.40 -4.32
CA GLU A 353 9.47 -23.51 -3.67
C GLU A 353 10.95 -23.19 -3.58
N LYS A 354 11.51 -23.23 -2.37
CA LYS A 354 12.96 -23.18 -2.18
C LYS A 354 13.49 -24.62 -2.26
N LEU A 355 14.18 -24.93 -3.34
CA LEU A 355 14.69 -26.29 -3.58
C LEU A 355 15.93 -26.55 -2.74
N ASN A 356 16.79 -25.56 -2.60
CA ASN A 356 17.98 -25.59 -1.75
C ASN A 356 18.48 -24.15 -1.59
N ASP A 357 19.65 -23.97 -0.99
CA ASP A 357 20.18 -22.62 -0.71
C ASP A 357 20.46 -21.81 -1.98
N ASN A 358 20.64 -22.45 -3.10
CA ASN A 358 21.02 -21.79 -4.36
C ASN A 358 19.90 -21.78 -5.40
N TRP A 359 18.86 -22.57 -5.22
CA TRP A 359 17.81 -22.73 -6.24
C TRP A 359 16.41 -22.55 -5.62
N SER A 360 15.63 -21.75 -6.26
CA SER A 360 14.20 -21.62 -5.96
C SER A 360 13.41 -21.59 -7.27
N THR A 361 12.13 -21.90 -7.20
CA THR A 361 11.25 -21.83 -8.36
C THR A 361 9.98 -21.10 -8.02
N ASN A 362 9.44 -20.41 -9.01
CA ASN A 362 8.14 -19.71 -8.95
C ASN A 362 7.30 -20.16 -10.14
N LEU A 363 6.05 -20.56 -9.88
CA LEU A 363 5.06 -20.83 -10.93
C LEU A 363 3.82 -20.02 -10.59
N ALA A 364 3.34 -19.27 -11.58
CA ALA A 364 2.12 -18.47 -11.37
C ALA A 364 1.17 -18.65 -12.54
N UNK A 365 -0.23 -18.65 -12.30
CA UNK A 365 -1.25 -18.71 -13.30
C UNK A 365 -2.17 -17.52 -13.10
N UNK A 366 -2.73 -16.83 -14.13
CA UNK A 366 -3.62 -15.79 -14.10
C UNK A 366 -4.78 -16.04 -15.03
N UNK A 367 -5.90 -15.64 -14.65
CA UNK A 367 -7.07 -15.61 -15.44
C UNK A 367 -7.76 -14.34 -15.17
N UNK A 368 -8.22 -13.64 -16.11
CA UNK A 368 -8.94 -12.47 -15.99
C UNK A 368 -10.22 -12.66 -16.75
N UNK A 369 -11.19 -12.30 -16.19
CA UNK A 369 -12.47 -12.35 -16.79
C UNK A 369 -13.00 -10.98 -16.75
N UNK A 370 -13.46 -10.50 -17.72
CA UNK A 370 -13.97 -9.24 -17.82
C UNK A 370 -15.32 -9.29 -18.44
N UNK A 371 -16.09 -8.56 -18.01
CA UNK A 371 -17.38 -8.40 -18.56
C UNK A 371 -17.60 -6.95 -18.70
N UNK A 372 -17.72 -6.55 -19.70
CA UNK A 372 -17.98 -5.26 -20.01
C UNK A 372 -19.39 -5.13 -20.36
N UNK A 373 -19.88 -4.38 -19.81
CA UNK A 373 -21.19 -4.07 -20.14
C UNK A 373 -21.27 -2.65 -20.27
N UNK A 374 -21.31 -2.29 -21.16
CA UNK A 374 -21.43 -0.98 -21.48
C UNK A 374 -22.82 -0.71 -21.67
N UNK A 375 -23.28 -0.43 -21.01
CA UNK A 375 -24.50 -0.08 -21.06
C UNK A 375 -24.58 1.26 -21.35
N ARG A 376 -25.12 1.60 -22.34
CA ARG A 376 -25.35 2.96 -22.81
C ARG A 376 -26.83 3.23 -22.98
N PHE A 377 -27.19 4.43 -22.70
CA PHE A 377 -28.54 5.02 -22.95
C PHE A 377 -29.52 4.79 -21.81
#